data_0c1be6f1f8a388b5520c270d711d4c66
#
_entry.id   0c1be6f1f8a388b5520c270d711d4c66
#
_cell.length_a   1.000
_cell.length_b   1.000
_cell.length_c   1.000
_cell.angle_alpha   90.00
_cell.angle_beta   90.00
_cell.angle_gamma   90.00
#
_symmetry.space_group_name_H-M   'P 1'
#
loop_
_entity.id
_entity.type
_entity.pdbx_description
1 polymer ?
#
loop_
_entity_poly.entity_id
_entity_poly.type
_entity_poly.pdbx_seq_one_letter_code
_entity_poly.pdbx_strand_id
1 'polypeptide(L)'
;MMKFSRTWAMPNANTFSVKPIGDFVTRYLHGVTVDPFARNSGLATYTNDLNPETTAQRHLDAVDFLEKLASEGVKADVVIFDPPYSPRQISECYAAAGKKAGMVDTQNAALYAKCRTAIRKMCKQGSLVLSFGWNSCGMGPGWETEEIMLVAHGGAHNDTICLAERLQVVQESLSL
;
A
#
# COMPACT_ATOMS: atom_id res chain seq x y z
N MET A 1 7.29 15.65 14.80
CA MET A 1 8.37 15.99 13.83
C MET A 1 8.55 14.80 12.89
N MET A 2 8.39 15.00 11.58
CA MET A 2 8.59 13.97 10.56
C MET A 2 10.04 13.46 10.58
N LYS A 3 10.22 12.15 10.50
CA LYS A 3 11.54 11.51 10.37
C LYS A 3 11.89 11.35 8.88
N PHE A 4 13.15 11.60 8.54
CA PHE A 4 13.67 11.30 7.21
C PHE A 4 14.96 10.48 7.34
N SER A 5 15.06 9.42 6.54
CA SER A 5 16.25 8.58 6.48
C SER A 5 16.54 8.11 5.06
N ARG A 6 17.79 7.78 4.79
CA ARG A 6 18.24 7.18 3.54
C ARG A 6 19.17 6.02 3.84
N THR A 7 18.94 4.91 3.18
CA THR A 7 19.78 3.72 3.26
C THR A 7 20.02 3.12 1.88
N TRP A 8 20.89 2.13 1.80
CA TRP A 8 21.13 1.36 0.57
C TRP A 8 20.86 -0.12 0.83
N ALA A 9 20.20 -0.78 -0.12
CA ALA A 9 20.01 -2.23 -0.10
C ALA A 9 19.86 -2.77 -1.52
N MET A 10 20.27 -4.02 -1.74
CA MET A 10 20.00 -4.72 -3.00
C MET A 10 18.49 -4.84 -3.22
N PRO A 11 17.99 -4.58 -4.44
CA PRO A 11 16.57 -4.77 -4.75
C PRO A 11 16.21 -6.25 -4.74
N ASN A 12 14.95 -6.54 -4.43
CA ASN A 12 14.39 -7.87 -4.48
C ASN A 12 12.95 -7.80 -5.02
N ALA A 13 12.53 -8.80 -5.78
CA ALA A 13 11.15 -8.89 -6.29
C ALA A 13 10.10 -8.96 -5.18
N ASN A 14 10.47 -9.42 -3.99
CA ASN A 14 9.64 -9.37 -2.79
C ASN A 14 10.04 -8.15 -1.96
N THR A 15 9.30 -7.07 -2.05
CA THR A 15 9.60 -5.77 -1.45
C THR A 15 10.00 -5.90 0.03
N PHE A 16 9.25 -6.65 0.80
CA PHE A 16 9.47 -6.77 2.26
C PHE A 16 10.61 -7.71 2.65
N SER A 17 11.21 -8.45 1.71
CA SER A 17 12.45 -9.20 1.94
C SER A 17 13.69 -8.32 1.84
N VAL A 18 13.57 -7.11 1.32
CA VAL A 18 14.62 -6.09 1.39
C VAL A 18 14.69 -5.61 2.85
N LYS A 19 15.78 -5.97 3.54
CA LYS A 19 15.86 -5.84 5.00
C LYS A 19 15.41 -4.48 5.57
N PRO A 20 15.89 -3.32 5.10
CA PRO A 20 15.43 -2.04 5.66
C PRO A 20 13.93 -1.79 5.44
N ILE A 21 13.35 -2.30 4.34
CA ILE A 21 11.91 -2.17 4.07
C ILE A 21 11.11 -3.09 5.00
N GLY A 22 11.54 -4.34 5.17
CA GLY A 22 10.91 -5.27 6.11
C GLY A 22 10.97 -4.78 7.55
N ASP A 23 12.10 -4.23 7.99
CA ASP A 23 12.26 -3.61 9.31
C ASP A 23 11.34 -2.40 9.48
N PHE A 24 11.18 -1.58 8.43
CA PHE A 24 10.25 -0.44 8.42
C PHE A 24 8.81 -0.91 8.62
N VAL A 25 8.35 -1.89 7.85
CA VAL A 25 6.99 -2.45 7.99
C VAL A 25 6.78 -3.00 9.40
N THR A 26 7.66 -3.90 9.84
CA THR A 26 7.53 -4.58 11.13
C THR A 26 7.43 -3.60 12.31
N ARG A 27 8.12 -2.50 12.23
CA ARG A 27 8.15 -1.45 13.27
C ARG A 27 6.80 -0.75 13.47
N TYR A 28 6.00 -0.67 12.41
CA TYR A 28 4.69 0.00 12.42
C TYR A 28 3.50 -0.96 12.55
N LEU A 29 3.70 -2.28 12.36
CA LEU A 29 2.60 -3.23 12.44
C LEU A 29 2.03 -3.33 13.86
N HIS A 30 0.72 -3.12 13.97
CA HIS A 30 -0.04 -3.37 15.19
C HIS A 30 -1.54 -3.50 14.87
N GLY A 31 -2.28 -4.15 15.77
CA GLY A 31 -3.73 -4.27 15.66
C GLY A 31 -4.20 -4.98 14.39
N VAL A 32 -5.29 -4.50 13.82
CA VAL A 32 -5.86 -5.03 12.58
C VAL A 32 -5.10 -4.46 11.38
N THR A 33 -4.46 -5.33 10.62
CA THR A 33 -3.61 -4.97 9.48
C THR A 33 -4.19 -5.49 8.17
N VAL A 34 -4.07 -4.71 7.08
CA VAL A 34 -4.63 -5.01 5.76
C VAL A 34 -3.57 -4.84 4.69
N ASP A 35 -3.43 -5.82 3.80
CA ASP A 35 -2.51 -5.78 2.66
C ASP A 35 -3.25 -6.20 1.37
N PRO A 36 -3.63 -5.25 0.51
CA PRO A 36 -4.35 -5.55 -0.73
C PRO A 36 -3.47 -6.10 -1.86
N PHE A 37 -2.13 -6.12 -1.70
CA PHE A 37 -1.15 -6.56 -2.70
C PHE A 37 -0.12 -7.53 -2.09
N ALA A 38 -0.58 -8.43 -1.23
CA ALA A 38 0.27 -9.21 -0.32
C ALA A 38 1.17 -10.23 -1.02
N ARG A 39 0.81 -10.72 -2.21
CA ARG A 39 1.48 -11.86 -2.84
C ARG A 39 1.56 -13.04 -1.84
N ASN A 40 2.76 -13.41 -1.42
CA ASN A 40 3.03 -14.46 -0.43
C ASN A 40 3.40 -13.90 0.96
N SER A 41 3.20 -12.60 1.19
CA SER A 41 3.45 -11.99 2.49
C SER A 41 2.32 -12.34 3.47
N GLY A 42 2.68 -12.89 4.62
CA GLY A 42 1.78 -13.17 5.74
C GLY A 42 1.81 -12.11 6.84
N LEU A 43 2.28 -10.90 6.55
CA LEU A 43 2.47 -9.84 7.56
C LEU A 43 1.15 -9.23 8.05
N ALA A 44 0.11 -9.22 7.23
CA ALA A 44 -1.16 -8.59 7.56
C ALA A 44 -2.22 -9.60 8.05
N THR A 45 -3.17 -9.11 8.85
CA THR A 45 -4.35 -9.86 9.30
C THR A 45 -5.26 -10.24 8.12
N TYR A 46 -5.45 -9.31 7.18
CA TYR A 46 -6.21 -9.51 5.96
C TYR A 46 -5.29 -9.33 4.76
N THR A 47 -5.12 -10.39 3.98
CA THR A 47 -4.25 -10.39 2.79
C THR A 47 -5.04 -10.67 1.53
N ASN A 48 -4.68 -9.97 0.45
CA ASN A 48 -5.24 -10.16 -0.86
C ASN A 48 -4.14 -10.09 -1.94
N ASP A 49 -4.33 -10.83 -3.00
CA ASP A 49 -3.58 -10.68 -4.23
C ASP A 49 -4.44 -11.10 -5.41
N LEU A 50 -4.33 -10.42 -6.54
CA LEU A 50 -5.11 -10.77 -7.73
C LEU A 50 -4.76 -12.15 -8.29
N ASN A 51 -3.49 -12.58 -8.13
CA ASN A 51 -3.00 -13.88 -8.60
C ASN A 51 -3.45 -15.00 -7.64
N PRO A 52 -4.29 -15.96 -8.12
CA PRO A 52 -4.80 -17.06 -7.29
C PRO A 52 -3.72 -18.09 -6.88
N GLU A 53 -2.52 -18.03 -7.46
CA GLU A 53 -1.42 -18.92 -7.11
C GLU A 53 -0.60 -18.45 -5.91
N THR A 54 -0.92 -17.26 -5.36
CA THR A 54 -0.29 -16.75 -4.16
C THR A 54 -0.93 -17.33 -2.89
N THR A 55 -0.25 -17.17 -1.76
CA THR A 55 -0.76 -17.61 -0.45
C THR A 55 -1.68 -16.60 0.22
N ALA A 56 -2.07 -15.53 -0.48
CA ALA A 56 -3.02 -14.55 0.04
C ALA A 56 -4.37 -15.20 0.38
N GLN A 57 -5.06 -14.67 1.38
CA GLN A 57 -6.35 -15.23 1.85
C GLN A 57 -7.49 -15.00 0.85
N ARG A 58 -7.42 -13.93 0.06
CA ARG A 58 -8.42 -13.56 -0.95
C ARG A 58 -7.72 -13.24 -2.27
N HIS A 59 -8.45 -13.47 -3.38
CA HIS A 59 -7.94 -13.27 -4.75
C HIS A 59 -8.91 -12.38 -5.56
N LEU A 60 -9.09 -11.16 -5.08
CA LEU A 60 -9.97 -10.16 -5.66
C LEU A 60 -9.13 -9.04 -6.31
N ASP A 61 -9.75 -8.24 -7.16
CA ASP A 61 -9.21 -6.93 -7.48
C ASP A 61 -8.99 -6.13 -6.18
N ALA A 62 -7.91 -5.36 -6.11
CA ALA A 62 -7.52 -4.70 -4.87
C ALA A 62 -8.58 -3.71 -4.38
N VAL A 63 -9.25 -3.00 -5.30
CA VAL A 63 -10.33 -2.06 -4.94
C VAL A 63 -11.53 -2.83 -4.40
N ASP A 64 -11.94 -3.92 -5.08
CA ASP A 64 -13.06 -4.76 -4.65
C ASP A 64 -12.80 -5.39 -3.28
N PHE A 65 -11.56 -5.83 -3.04
CA PHE A 65 -11.15 -6.35 -1.72
C PHE A 65 -11.29 -5.29 -0.61
N LEU A 66 -10.78 -4.09 -0.85
CA LEU A 66 -10.83 -3.00 0.13
C LEU A 66 -12.27 -2.54 0.39
N GLU A 67 -13.09 -2.39 -0.65
CA GLU A 67 -14.51 -2.04 -0.51
C GLU A 67 -15.29 -3.13 0.24
N LYS A 68 -14.99 -4.40 -0.02
CA LYS A 68 -15.59 -5.52 0.69
C LYS A 68 -15.26 -5.48 2.18
N LEU A 69 -13.99 -5.30 2.55
CA LEU A 69 -13.61 -5.18 3.96
C LEU A 69 -14.30 -3.98 4.64
N ALA A 70 -14.39 -2.85 3.94
CA ALA A 70 -15.10 -1.68 4.45
C ALA A 70 -16.60 -1.98 4.67
N SER A 71 -17.26 -2.71 3.75
CA SER A 71 -18.66 -3.11 3.87
C SER A 71 -18.89 -4.15 4.97
N GLU A 72 -17.90 -4.99 5.25
CA GLU A 72 -17.89 -5.94 6.36
C GLU A 72 -17.65 -5.25 7.72
N GLY A 73 -17.45 -3.92 7.74
CA GLY A 73 -17.23 -3.14 8.96
C GLY A 73 -15.82 -3.23 9.53
N VAL A 74 -14.85 -3.77 8.78
CA VAL A 74 -13.45 -3.85 9.21
C VAL A 74 -12.89 -2.44 9.41
N LYS A 75 -12.25 -2.23 10.55
CA LYS A 75 -11.51 -1.01 10.88
C LYS A 75 -10.03 -1.34 10.99
N ALA A 76 -9.26 -0.86 10.02
CA ALA A 76 -7.82 -1.10 9.97
C ALA A 76 -7.06 -0.17 10.93
N ASP A 77 -6.11 -0.72 11.66
CA ASP A 77 -5.10 0.05 12.40
C ASP A 77 -3.91 0.40 11.49
N VAL A 78 -3.51 -0.53 10.63
CA VAL A 78 -2.43 -0.34 9.64
C VAL A 78 -2.83 -0.91 8.29
N VAL A 79 -2.60 -0.16 7.22
CA VAL A 79 -2.71 -0.66 5.84
C VAL A 79 -1.33 -0.65 5.20
N ILE A 80 -0.92 -1.79 4.65
CA ILE A 80 0.29 -1.93 3.83
C ILE A 80 -0.13 -1.66 2.38
N PHE A 81 0.37 -0.60 1.77
CA PHE A 81 0.00 -0.19 0.43
C PHE A 81 1.21 -0.23 -0.51
N ASP A 82 1.45 -1.43 -1.08
CA ASP A 82 2.55 -1.71 -2.03
C ASP A 82 1.99 -2.09 -3.41
N PRO A 83 1.32 -1.16 -4.11
CA PRO A 83 0.72 -1.43 -5.40
C PRO A 83 1.78 -1.57 -6.50
N PRO A 84 1.45 -2.13 -7.67
CA PRO A 84 2.35 -2.13 -8.82
C PRO A 84 2.71 -0.68 -9.22
N TYR A 85 4.00 -0.43 -9.47
CA TYR A 85 4.55 0.93 -9.66
C TYR A 85 4.49 1.44 -11.10
N SER A 86 4.19 0.59 -12.06
CA SER A 86 4.14 0.94 -13.47
C SER A 86 2.99 0.27 -14.22
N PRO A 87 2.52 0.84 -15.35
CA PRO A 87 1.53 0.20 -16.21
C PRO A 87 1.92 -1.22 -16.64
N ARG A 88 3.21 -1.45 -16.86
CA ARG A 88 3.75 -2.77 -17.19
C ARG A 88 3.53 -3.76 -16.05
N GLN A 89 3.86 -3.39 -14.82
CA GLN A 89 3.64 -4.24 -13.64
C GLN A 89 2.17 -4.54 -13.42
N ILE A 90 1.27 -3.56 -13.63
CA ILE A 90 -0.18 -3.79 -13.60
C ILE A 90 -0.58 -4.85 -14.63
N SER A 91 -0.15 -4.69 -15.89
CA SER A 91 -0.42 -5.67 -16.96
C SER A 91 0.10 -7.06 -16.60
N GLU A 92 1.29 -7.16 -16.03
CA GLU A 92 1.89 -8.42 -15.58
C GLU A 92 1.07 -9.07 -14.45
N CYS A 93 0.55 -8.27 -13.49
CA CYS A 93 -0.34 -8.77 -12.43
C CYS A 93 -1.65 -9.34 -12.99
N TYR A 94 -2.29 -8.64 -13.94
CA TYR A 94 -3.51 -9.13 -14.58
C TYR A 94 -3.25 -10.38 -15.41
N ALA A 95 -2.15 -10.42 -16.17
CA ALA A 95 -1.76 -11.59 -16.96
C ALA A 95 -1.50 -12.83 -16.09
N ALA A 96 -0.83 -12.65 -14.93
CA ALA A 96 -0.59 -13.72 -13.96
C ALA A 96 -1.90 -14.26 -13.37
N ALA A 97 -2.95 -13.43 -13.29
CA ALA A 97 -4.29 -13.83 -12.86
C ALA A 97 -5.16 -14.40 -14.02
N GLY A 98 -4.58 -14.60 -15.22
CA GLY A 98 -5.32 -15.04 -16.41
C GLY A 98 -6.30 -14.01 -16.97
N LYS A 99 -6.13 -12.73 -16.61
CA LYS A 99 -6.98 -11.61 -17.02
C LYS A 99 -6.24 -10.70 -18.00
N LYS A 100 -6.99 -9.96 -18.82
CA LYS A 100 -6.43 -8.87 -19.64
C LYS A 100 -6.71 -7.54 -18.94
N ALA A 101 -5.68 -6.75 -18.71
CA ALA A 101 -5.84 -5.38 -18.26
C ALA A 101 -6.34 -4.51 -19.43
N GLY A 102 -7.39 -3.74 -19.19
CA GLY A 102 -7.85 -2.71 -20.12
C GLY A 102 -6.97 -1.45 -20.04
N MET A 103 -7.15 -0.50 -20.98
CA MET A 103 -6.41 0.77 -20.96
C MET A 103 -6.62 1.56 -19.68
N VAL A 104 -7.82 1.49 -19.08
CA VAL A 104 -8.13 2.19 -17.81
C VAL A 104 -7.46 1.50 -16.61
N ASP A 105 -7.36 0.18 -16.64
CA ASP A 105 -6.79 -0.61 -15.54
C ASP A 105 -5.27 -0.41 -15.43
N THR A 106 -4.61 -0.11 -16.54
CA THR A 106 -3.15 0.14 -16.56
C THR A 106 -2.75 1.55 -16.14
N GLN A 107 -3.72 2.43 -15.84
CA GLN A 107 -3.44 3.77 -15.33
C GLN A 107 -3.18 3.74 -13.83
N ASN A 108 -1.91 3.76 -13.42
CA ASN A 108 -1.51 3.77 -12.00
C ASN A 108 -2.23 4.84 -11.19
N ALA A 109 -2.38 6.05 -11.74
CA ALA A 109 -3.03 7.15 -11.04
C ALA A 109 -4.50 6.84 -10.70
N ALA A 110 -5.24 6.19 -11.61
CA ALA A 110 -6.62 5.79 -11.38
C ALA A 110 -6.73 4.67 -10.34
N LEU A 111 -5.87 3.65 -10.43
CA LEU A 111 -5.80 2.58 -9.44
C LEU A 111 -5.49 3.14 -8.04
N TYR A 112 -4.47 3.98 -7.94
CA TYR A 112 -4.04 4.57 -6.68
C TYR A 112 -5.15 5.45 -6.07
N ALA A 113 -5.83 6.27 -6.87
CA ALA A 113 -6.92 7.11 -6.38
C ALA A 113 -8.08 6.27 -5.83
N LYS A 114 -8.50 5.22 -6.54
CA LYS A 114 -9.55 4.29 -6.09
C LYS A 114 -9.14 3.57 -4.80
N CYS A 115 -7.92 3.04 -4.73
CA CYS A 115 -7.42 2.38 -3.53
C CYS A 115 -7.38 3.34 -2.33
N ARG A 116 -6.87 4.57 -2.49
CA ARG A 116 -6.85 5.57 -1.41
C ARG A 116 -8.23 5.87 -0.87
N THR A 117 -9.22 6.01 -1.77
CA THR A 117 -10.62 6.23 -1.39
C THR A 117 -11.17 5.05 -0.60
N ALA A 118 -10.93 3.82 -1.04
CA ALA A 118 -11.39 2.62 -0.36
C ALA A 118 -10.68 2.42 0.99
N ILE A 119 -9.37 2.64 1.06
CA ILE A 119 -8.58 2.61 2.31
C ILE A 119 -9.16 3.60 3.31
N ARG A 120 -9.48 4.83 2.88
CA ARG A 120 -10.02 5.86 3.75
C ARG A 120 -11.30 5.42 4.46
N LYS A 121 -12.18 4.64 3.80
CA LYS A 121 -13.45 4.15 4.38
C LYS A 121 -13.25 3.20 5.55
N MET A 122 -12.17 2.42 5.55
CA MET A 122 -11.88 1.44 6.61
C MET A 122 -10.93 1.98 7.69
N CYS A 123 -10.32 3.13 7.48
CA CYS A 123 -9.44 3.77 8.46
C CYS A 123 -10.25 4.61 9.47
N LYS A 124 -9.77 4.63 10.71
CA LYS A 124 -10.23 5.51 11.79
C LYS A 124 -9.13 6.51 12.13
N GLN A 125 -9.44 7.51 12.92
CA GLN A 125 -8.42 8.41 13.45
C GLN A 125 -7.27 7.62 14.08
N GLY A 126 -6.04 7.99 13.74
CA GLY A 126 -4.83 7.32 14.21
C GLY A 126 -4.40 6.10 13.40
N SER A 127 -5.23 5.62 12.44
CA SER A 127 -4.80 4.56 11.53
C SER A 127 -3.58 4.99 10.71
N LEU A 128 -2.70 4.03 10.43
CA LEU A 128 -1.51 4.22 9.61
C LEU A 128 -1.69 3.62 8.22
N VAL A 129 -1.11 4.29 7.22
CA VAL A 129 -0.84 3.68 5.91
C VAL A 129 0.66 3.68 5.67
N LEU A 130 1.19 2.52 5.35
CA LEU A 130 2.56 2.33 4.92
C LEU A 130 2.57 2.22 3.41
N SER A 131 3.00 3.26 2.71
CA SER A 131 3.03 3.30 1.25
C SER A 131 4.43 3.07 0.72
N PHE A 132 4.51 2.32 -0.38
CA PHE A 132 5.77 2.00 -1.06
C PHE A 132 5.66 2.37 -2.53
N GLY A 133 6.74 2.87 -3.11
CA GLY A 133 6.72 3.26 -4.52
C GLY A 133 7.95 4.07 -4.94
N TRP A 134 7.85 4.62 -6.15
CA TRP A 134 8.89 5.46 -6.75
C TRP A 134 8.63 6.96 -6.59
N ASN A 135 7.56 7.31 -5.91
CA ASN A 135 7.22 8.70 -5.60
C ASN A 135 6.69 8.82 -4.17
N SER A 136 6.62 10.04 -3.68
CA SER A 136 6.20 10.37 -2.32
C SER A 136 4.83 11.05 -2.27
N CYS A 137 3.93 10.76 -3.21
CA CYS A 137 2.60 11.38 -3.26
C CYS A 137 1.74 11.08 -2.01
N GLY A 138 1.98 9.96 -1.35
CA GLY A 138 1.27 9.57 -0.13
C GLY A 138 -0.24 9.42 -0.30
N MET A 139 -0.97 9.49 0.81
CA MET A 139 -2.41 9.32 0.87
C MET A 139 -3.20 10.61 0.59
N GLY A 140 -2.55 11.76 0.66
CA GLY A 140 -3.16 13.07 0.39
C GLY A 140 -3.78 13.75 1.61
N PRO A 141 -4.76 14.66 1.41
CA PRO A 141 -5.30 15.48 2.49
C PRO A 141 -5.87 14.67 3.65
N GLY A 142 -5.64 15.14 4.87
CA GLY A 142 -6.08 14.51 6.11
C GLY A 142 -5.11 13.45 6.66
N TRP A 143 -4.00 13.21 5.97
CA TRP A 143 -2.93 12.35 6.43
C TRP A 143 -1.68 13.15 6.76
N GLU A 144 -1.03 12.82 7.87
CA GLU A 144 0.23 13.42 8.31
C GLU A 144 1.36 12.41 8.12
N THR A 145 2.39 12.80 7.39
CA THR A 145 3.58 11.98 7.19
C THR A 145 4.43 11.97 8.45
N GLU A 146 4.60 10.80 9.07
CA GLU A 146 5.44 10.59 10.25
C GLU A 146 6.88 10.23 9.89
N GLU A 147 7.06 9.42 8.85
CA GLU A 147 8.39 9.00 8.40
C GLU A 147 8.46 8.83 6.88
N ILE A 148 9.58 9.27 6.33
CA ILE A 148 9.99 8.98 4.95
C ILE A 148 11.33 8.26 5.02
N MET A 149 11.40 7.05 4.44
CA MET A 149 12.65 6.34 4.24
C MET A 149 12.90 6.11 2.76
N LEU A 150 14.05 6.59 2.28
CA LEU A 150 14.52 6.33 0.92
C LEU A 150 15.46 5.14 0.93
N VAL A 151 15.11 4.09 0.20
CA VAL A 151 15.99 2.93 -0.01
C VAL A 151 16.57 2.99 -1.41
N ALA A 152 17.84 3.37 -1.48
CA ALA A 152 18.58 3.41 -2.74
C ALA A 152 19.00 2.00 -3.15
N HIS A 153 18.74 1.63 -4.40
CA HIS A 153 19.10 0.32 -4.94
C HIS A 153 20.31 0.38 -5.89
N GLY A 154 20.63 1.57 -6.37
CA GLY A 154 21.78 1.78 -7.26
C GLY A 154 21.59 1.20 -8.67
N GLY A 155 22.58 1.43 -9.53
CA GLY A 155 22.58 0.93 -10.91
C GLY A 155 21.39 1.44 -11.73
N ALA A 156 20.73 0.54 -12.45
CA ALA A 156 19.57 0.84 -13.28
C ALA A 156 18.23 0.70 -12.54
N HIS A 157 18.25 0.49 -11.23
CA HIS A 157 17.05 0.32 -10.42
C HIS A 157 16.55 1.65 -9.87
N ASN A 158 15.22 1.84 -9.88
CA ASN A 158 14.63 2.95 -9.16
C ASN A 158 14.74 2.74 -7.65
N ASP A 159 14.91 3.83 -6.91
CA ASP A 159 14.85 3.80 -5.45
C ASP A 159 13.44 3.45 -4.98
N THR A 160 13.33 2.85 -3.79
CA THR A 160 12.03 2.66 -3.12
C THR A 160 11.85 3.72 -2.07
N ILE A 161 10.73 4.45 -2.14
CA ILE A 161 10.32 5.43 -1.15
C ILE A 161 9.28 4.76 -0.25
N CYS A 162 9.59 4.69 1.04
CA CYS A 162 8.69 4.17 2.08
C CYS A 162 8.12 5.34 2.86
N LEU A 163 6.80 5.43 2.95
CA LEU A 163 6.08 6.45 3.72
C LEU A 163 5.30 5.78 4.84
N ALA A 164 5.32 6.38 6.04
CA ALA A 164 4.37 6.10 7.10
C ALA A 164 3.52 7.35 7.33
N GLU A 165 2.23 7.24 7.11
CA GLU A 165 1.29 8.35 7.20
C GLU A 165 0.15 8.00 8.15
N ARG A 166 -0.15 8.92 9.07
CA ARG A 166 -1.21 8.76 10.07
C ARG A 166 -2.43 9.60 9.73
N LEU A 167 -3.60 8.97 9.80
CA LEU A 167 -4.86 9.66 9.62
C LEU A 167 -5.14 10.60 10.79
N GLN A 168 -5.25 11.88 10.49
CA GLN A 168 -5.64 12.93 11.42
C GLN A 168 -7.16 13.09 11.50
N VAL A 169 -7.64 13.74 12.54
CA VAL A 169 -9.05 14.17 12.60
C VAL A 169 -9.26 15.20 11.51
N VAL A 170 -10.16 14.93 10.58
CA VAL A 170 -10.75 16.01 9.81
C VAL A 170 -11.67 16.75 10.78
N GLN A 171 -11.26 17.93 11.23
CA GLN A 171 -12.24 18.84 11.81
C GLN A 171 -13.28 19.10 10.73
N GLU A 172 -14.46 18.51 10.88
CA GLU A 172 -15.63 19.00 10.15
C GLU A 172 -15.74 20.48 10.51
N SER A 173 -15.51 21.36 9.54
CA SER A 173 -15.81 22.75 9.69
C SER A 173 -17.29 22.85 10.07
N LEU A 174 -17.55 23.17 11.32
CA LEU A 174 -18.88 23.58 11.75
C LEU A 174 -19.29 24.74 10.87
N SER A 175 -20.07 24.47 9.84
CA SER A 175 -20.80 25.50 9.11
C SER A 175 -21.84 26.05 10.08
N LEU A 176 -21.52 27.25 10.64
CA LEU A 176 -22.48 28.09 11.32
C LEU A 176 -23.46 28.68 10.30
#